data_3a869f27ed0b0f0759973ea216b49bb3
#
_entry.id   3a869f27ed0b0f0759973ea216b49bb3
#
_cell.length_a   1.000
_cell.length_b   1.000
_cell.length_c   1.000
_cell.angle_alpha   90.00
_cell.angle_beta   90.00
_cell.angle_gamma   90.00
#
_symmetry.space_group_name_H-M   'P 1'
#
loop_
_entity.id
_entity.type
_entity.pdbx_description
1 polymer ?
#
loop_
_entity_poly.entity_id
_entity_poly.type
_entity_poly.pdbx_seq_one_letter_code
_entity_poly.pdbx_strand_id
1 'polypeptide(L)'
;QINSHTQGRYLDEEFFDPIFRALVEVDQPLYIHPATSPDSMIGPMLEAGLDGAVFGFGVETGMHLLRLITIGIFDKYPTLQIMVGHMGEALPYWLYRLDYMHQAGVRSQRYERMKPLKKTIAEYLKTNVLVTNSGVAWEPAIKFCQQVMGEDRVMYAMDYPYQYVPQEV
;
A
#
# COMPACT_ATOMS: atom_id res chain seq x y z
N GLN A 1 2.62 -13.72 0.35
CA GLN A 1 1.39 -12.94 0.65
C GLN A 1 1.10 -12.95 2.13
N ILE A 2 0.64 -11.83 2.66
CA ILE A 2 0.16 -11.67 4.05
C ILE A 2 -1.16 -10.90 4.03
N ASN A 3 -1.96 -11.02 5.09
CA ASN A 3 -3.02 -10.06 5.36
C ASN A 3 -2.41 -8.77 5.93
N SER A 4 -3.11 -7.65 5.77
CA SER A 4 -2.54 -6.34 6.07
C SER A 4 -2.04 -6.25 7.52
N HIS A 5 -2.88 -6.39 8.52
CA HIS A 5 -2.41 -6.44 9.90
C HIS A 5 -2.60 -7.83 10.54
N THR A 6 -1.85 -8.11 11.60
CA THR A 6 -2.01 -9.31 12.42
C THR A 6 -2.39 -8.90 13.85
N GLN A 7 -3.63 -9.14 14.24
CA GLN A 7 -4.16 -8.77 15.58
C GLN A 7 -3.91 -7.27 15.90
N GLY A 8 -4.12 -6.39 14.95
CA GLY A 8 -3.90 -4.95 15.07
C GLY A 8 -2.43 -4.50 15.00
N ARG A 9 -1.49 -5.42 14.82
CA ARG A 9 -0.06 -5.12 14.67
C ARG A 9 0.30 -5.00 13.18
N TYR A 10 1.12 -4.02 12.87
CA TYR A 10 1.56 -3.70 11.51
C TYR A 10 3.02 -4.07 11.30
N LEU A 11 3.39 -4.36 10.06
CA LEU A 11 4.76 -4.77 9.70
C LEU A 11 5.82 -3.69 9.94
N ASP A 12 5.43 -2.44 10.21
CA ASP A 12 6.35 -1.37 10.57
C ASP A 12 6.92 -1.48 12.00
N GLU A 13 6.52 -2.49 12.76
CA GLU A 13 7.12 -2.83 14.04
C GLU A 13 8.43 -3.62 13.84
N GLU A 14 9.45 -3.31 14.64
CA GLU A 14 10.77 -3.96 14.56
C GLU A 14 10.70 -5.49 14.65
N PHE A 15 9.73 -6.01 15.37
CA PHE A 15 9.48 -7.45 15.49
C PHE A 15 9.37 -8.16 14.13
N PHE A 16 8.84 -7.48 13.10
CA PHE A 16 8.63 -8.05 11.78
C PHE A 16 9.83 -7.86 10.83
N ASP A 17 10.88 -7.16 11.24
CA ASP A 17 12.07 -6.90 10.42
C ASP A 17 12.70 -8.16 9.78
N PRO A 18 12.76 -9.33 10.46
CA PRO A 18 13.27 -10.56 9.85
C PRO A 18 12.53 -10.98 8.57
N ILE A 19 11.24 -10.62 8.43
CA ILE A 19 10.46 -10.94 7.20
C ILE A 19 11.04 -10.19 6.01
N PHE A 20 11.30 -8.89 6.14
CA PHE A 20 11.85 -8.08 5.05
C PHE A 20 13.26 -8.53 4.66
N ARG A 21 14.08 -8.89 5.64
CA ARG A 21 15.42 -9.42 5.41
C ARG A 21 15.36 -10.71 4.58
N ALA A 22 14.50 -11.64 4.97
CA ALA A 22 14.33 -12.90 4.25
C ALA A 22 13.82 -12.68 2.81
N LEU A 23 12.86 -11.76 2.62
CA LEU A 23 12.33 -11.44 1.29
C LEU A 23 13.40 -10.86 0.37
N VAL A 24 14.25 -9.98 0.88
CA VAL A 24 15.38 -9.41 0.11
C VAL A 24 16.43 -10.47 -0.21
N GLU A 25 16.74 -11.37 0.73
CA GLU A 25 17.69 -12.46 0.53
C GLU A 25 17.26 -13.41 -0.59
N VAL A 26 15.95 -13.69 -0.70
CA VAL A 26 15.41 -14.60 -1.73
C VAL A 26 14.86 -13.86 -2.95
N ASP A 27 15.03 -12.54 -3.04
CA ASP A 27 14.55 -11.68 -4.13
C ASP A 27 13.06 -11.88 -4.44
N GLN A 28 12.22 -11.86 -3.40
CA GLN A 28 10.78 -12.03 -3.55
C GLN A 28 10.01 -10.81 -3.08
N PRO A 29 8.96 -10.38 -3.81
CA PRO A 29 8.09 -9.30 -3.39
C PRO A 29 7.19 -9.72 -2.22
N LEU A 30 6.83 -8.76 -1.39
CA LEU A 30 5.78 -8.92 -0.40
C LEU A 30 4.43 -8.50 -0.97
N TYR A 31 3.46 -9.40 -1.03
CA TYR A 31 2.09 -9.01 -1.35
C TYR A 31 1.29 -8.78 -0.07
N ILE A 32 0.80 -7.54 0.11
CA ILE A 32 -0.09 -7.15 1.21
C ILE A 32 -1.52 -7.25 0.71
N HIS A 33 -2.25 -8.21 1.22
CA HIS A 33 -3.66 -8.42 0.92
C HIS A 33 -4.53 -7.66 1.94
N PRO A 34 -5.65 -7.05 1.53
CA PRO A 34 -6.55 -6.37 2.44
C PRO A 34 -7.05 -7.24 3.59
N ALA A 35 -7.35 -6.59 4.69
CA ALA A 35 -8.05 -7.15 5.83
C ALA A 35 -9.01 -6.11 6.40
N THR A 36 -10.01 -6.56 7.15
CA THR A 36 -10.85 -5.66 7.95
C THR A 36 -9.98 -4.87 8.91
N SER A 37 -10.23 -3.57 9.04
CA SER A 37 -9.48 -2.71 9.96
C SER A 37 -9.52 -3.24 11.40
N PRO A 38 -8.47 -3.02 12.20
CA PRO A 38 -8.47 -3.44 13.60
C PRO A 38 -9.52 -2.66 14.41
N ASP A 39 -9.91 -3.21 15.56
CA ASP A 39 -10.96 -2.66 16.42
C ASP A 39 -10.78 -1.16 16.75
N SER A 40 -9.55 -0.70 16.82
CA SER A 40 -9.25 0.72 17.07
C SER A 40 -9.62 1.67 15.91
N MET A 41 -9.94 1.14 14.74
CA MET A 41 -10.24 1.93 13.53
C MET A 41 -11.59 1.60 12.90
N ILE A 42 -12.15 0.42 13.17
CA ILE A 42 -13.28 -0.13 12.43
C ILE A 42 -14.62 0.56 12.76
N GLY A 43 -14.81 1.08 13.98
CA GLY A 43 -16.09 1.52 14.50
C GLY A 43 -16.97 2.35 13.53
N PRO A 44 -16.55 3.53 13.10
CA PRO A 44 -17.37 4.37 12.20
C PRO A 44 -17.61 3.73 10.82
N MET A 45 -16.70 2.89 10.34
CA MET A 45 -16.88 2.16 9.07
C MET A 45 -17.88 1.03 9.22
N LEU A 46 -17.81 0.29 10.33
CA LEU A 46 -18.73 -0.80 10.63
C LEU A 46 -20.18 -0.29 10.80
N GLU A 47 -20.37 0.80 11.52
CA GLU A 47 -21.68 1.44 11.69
C GLU A 47 -22.33 1.84 10.35
N ALA A 48 -21.51 2.21 9.37
CA ALA A 48 -21.95 2.61 8.03
C ALA A 48 -21.97 1.45 7.00
N GLY A 49 -21.54 0.23 7.37
CA GLY A 49 -21.40 -0.89 6.44
C GLY A 49 -20.27 -0.70 5.42
N LEU A 50 -19.25 0.10 5.77
CA LEU A 50 -18.11 0.44 4.91
C LEU A 50 -16.81 -0.25 5.32
N ASP A 51 -16.84 -1.16 6.26
CA ASP A 51 -15.67 -1.82 6.86
C ASP A 51 -15.01 -2.86 5.94
N GLY A 52 -15.74 -3.36 4.94
CA GLY A 52 -15.27 -4.36 3.99
C GLY A 52 -14.70 -3.77 2.70
N ALA A 53 -14.85 -4.54 1.61
CA ALA A 53 -14.29 -4.23 0.29
C ALA A 53 -14.85 -2.94 -0.35
N VAL A 54 -16.00 -2.45 0.11
CA VAL A 54 -16.57 -1.18 -0.38
C VAL A 54 -15.60 -0.02 -0.14
N PHE A 55 -14.92 0.02 1.02
CA PHE A 55 -14.04 1.14 1.36
C PHE A 55 -12.97 0.79 2.40
N GLY A 56 -13.33 0.10 3.49
CA GLY A 56 -12.48 -0.11 4.67
C GLY A 56 -11.19 -0.86 4.35
N PHE A 57 -11.24 -1.84 3.47
CA PHE A 57 -10.07 -2.58 3.02
C PHE A 57 -9.02 -1.67 2.37
N GLY A 58 -9.44 -0.77 1.48
CA GLY A 58 -8.54 0.17 0.83
C GLY A 58 -7.91 1.16 1.81
N VAL A 59 -8.71 1.68 2.75
CA VAL A 59 -8.23 2.59 3.80
C VAL A 59 -7.16 1.91 4.65
N GLU A 60 -7.41 0.69 5.09
CA GLU A 60 -6.52 -0.06 5.97
C GLU A 60 -5.21 -0.44 5.26
N THR A 61 -5.30 -1.01 4.06
CA THR A 61 -4.13 -1.45 3.28
C THR A 61 -3.29 -0.25 2.81
N GLY A 62 -3.93 0.80 2.33
CA GLY A 62 -3.24 2.03 1.92
C GLY A 62 -2.50 2.68 3.09
N MET A 63 -3.13 2.73 4.27
CA MET A 63 -2.47 3.21 5.49
C MET A 63 -1.28 2.32 5.86
N HIS A 64 -1.39 0.99 5.80
CA HIS A 64 -0.29 0.09 6.11
C HIS A 64 0.91 0.32 5.18
N LEU A 65 0.67 0.42 3.86
CA LEU A 65 1.75 0.72 2.91
C LEU A 65 2.43 2.07 3.23
N LEU A 66 1.66 3.11 3.54
CA LEU A 66 2.21 4.41 3.93
C LEU A 66 3.00 4.33 5.24
N ARG A 67 2.57 3.56 6.23
CA ARG A 67 3.34 3.31 7.46
C ARG A 67 4.71 2.75 7.13
N LEU A 68 4.79 1.73 6.27
CA LEU A 68 6.06 1.13 5.86
C LEU A 68 6.96 2.13 5.12
N ILE A 69 6.42 2.90 4.19
CA ILE A 69 7.20 3.91 3.46
C ILE A 69 7.74 4.95 4.43
N THR A 70 6.89 5.52 5.29
CA THR A 70 7.24 6.67 6.14
C THR A 70 8.19 6.35 7.30
N ILE A 71 8.31 5.08 7.70
CA ILE A 71 9.38 4.65 8.63
C ILE A 71 10.71 4.38 7.91
N GLY A 72 10.74 4.44 6.58
CA GLY A 72 11.95 4.24 5.79
C GLY A 72 12.28 2.79 5.47
N ILE A 73 11.27 1.91 5.30
CA ILE A 73 11.53 0.50 4.97
C ILE A 73 12.36 0.35 3.69
N PHE A 74 12.10 1.17 2.68
CA PHE A 74 12.84 1.14 1.42
C PHE A 74 14.20 1.83 1.52
N ASP A 75 14.43 2.69 2.51
CA ASP A 75 15.76 3.21 2.84
C ASP A 75 16.65 2.13 3.44
N LYS A 76 16.04 1.25 4.24
CA LYS A 76 16.70 0.10 4.87
C LYS A 76 16.89 -1.06 3.91
N TYR A 77 15.90 -1.33 3.06
CA TYR A 77 15.86 -2.42 2.09
C TYR A 77 15.58 -1.89 0.67
N PRO A 78 16.58 -1.31 -0.02
CA PRO A 78 16.36 -0.61 -1.29
C PRO A 78 15.87 -1.50 -2.44
N THR A 79 16.14 -2.80 -2.39
CA THR A 79 15.69 -3.78 -3.40
C THR A 79 14.33 -4.40 -3.11
N LEU A 80 13.81 -4.21 -1.88
CA LEU A 80 12.51 -4.74 -1.51
C LEU A 80 11.42 -4.21 -2.44
N GLN A 81 10.57 -5.13 -2.92
CA GLN A 81 9.36 -4.80 -3.66
C GLN A 81 8.13 -5.15 -2.83
N ILE A 82 7.17 -4.26 -2.76
CA ILE A 82 5.87 -4.50 -2.12
C ILE A 82 4.78 -4.41 -3.18
N MET A 83 3.87 -5.38 -3.19
CA MET A 83 2.73 -5.42 -4.08
C MET A 83 1.44 -5.18 -3.28
N VAL A 84 0.56 -4.36 -3.82
CA VAL A 84 -0.79 -4.12 -3.29
C VAL A 84 -1.83 -4.22 -4.40
N GLY A 85 -3.03 -4.60 -4.04
CA GLY A 85 -4.16 -4.71 -4.96
C GLY A 85 -4.79 -3.37 -5.35
N HIS A 86 -5.92 -3.46 -6.04
CA HIS A 86 -6.93 -2.39 -6.21
C HIS A 86 -6.36 -1.06 -6.69
N MET A 87 -5.43 -1.12 -7.66
CA MET A 87 -4.73 0.05 -8.21
C MET A 87 -3.99 0.88 -7.12
N GLY A 88 -3.42 0.17 -6.11
CA GLY A 88 -2.63 0.80 -5.06
C GLY A 88 -3.45 1.56 -4.02
N GLU A 89 -4.71 1.13 -3.79
CA GLU A 89 -5.58 1.68 -2.75
C GLU A 89 -5.71 3.21 -2.82
N ALA A 90 -5.91 3.73 -4.02
CA ALA A 90 -5.99 5.16 -4.35
C ALA A 90 -4.72 6.00 -4.03
N LEU A 91 -3.64 5.43 -3.51
CA LEU A 91 -2.41 6.18 -3.21
C LEU A 91 -1.79 6.83 -4.46
N PRO A 92 -1.81 6.23 -5.66
CA PRO A 92 -1.31 6.88 -6.87
C PRO A 92 -2.01 8.22 -7.18
N TYR A 93 -3.26 8.37 -6.80
CA TYR A 93 -4.00 9.63 -6.96
C TYR A 93 -3.47 10.75 -6.04
N TRP A 94 -2.88 10.41 -4.90
CA TRP A 94 -2.46 11.36 -3.88
C TRP A 94 -0.95 11.65 -3.86
N LEU A 95 -0.18 11.21 -4.84
CA LEU A 95 1.30 11.30 -4.83
C LEU A 95 1.80 12.70 -4.45
N TYR A 96 1.34 13.75 -5.13
CA TYR A 96 1.75 15.12 -4.84
C TYR A 96 1.43 15.54 -3.40
N ARG A 97 0.22 15.21 -2.93
CA ARG A 97 -0.21 15.55 -1.56
C ARG A 97 0.60 14.79 -0.52
N LEU A 98 0.87 13.52 -0.76
CA LEU A 98 1.66 12.68 0.16
C LEU A 98 3.06 13.25 0.33
N ASP A 99 3.75 13.59 -0.76
CA ASP A 99 5.08 14.18 -0.73
C ASP A 99 5.10 15.52 0.01
N TYR A 100 4.18 16.41 -0.36
CA TYR A 100 4.10 17.74 0.23
C TYR A 100 3.83 17.67 1.75
N MET A 101 2.86 16.86 2.16
CA MET A 101 2.47 16.76 3.57
C MET A 101 3.47 15.98 4.40
N HIS A 102 4.14 14.97 3.83
CA HIS A 102 5.24 14.29 4.50
C HIS A 102 6.39 15.27 4.79
N GLN A 103 6.84 16.02 3.80
CA GLN A 103 7.90 17.02 3.98
C GLN A 103 7.53 18.10 5.00
N ALA A 104 6.27 18.55 4.98
CA ALA A 104 5.77 19.52 5.97
C ALA A 104 5.77 18.91 7.38
N GLY A 105 5.33 17.65 7.53
CA GLY A 105 5.35 16.93 8.80
C GLY A 105 6.76 16.74 9.36
N VAL A 106 7.71 16.39 8.51
CA VAL A 106 9.14 16.26 8.89
C VAL A 106 9.70 17.61 9.37
N ARG A 107 9.47 18.69 8.60
CA ARG A 107 9.95 20.04 8.98
C ARG A 107 9.36 20.54 10.30
N SER A 108 8.11 20.23 10.55
CA SER A 108 7.42 20.67 11.77
C SER A 108 7.75 19.84 13.01
N GLN A 109 8.41 18.68 12.83
CA GLN A 109 8.73 17.71 13.88
C GLN A 109 7.48 17.29 14.71
N ARG A 110 6.31 17.37 14.10
CA ARG A 110 5.03 17.10 14.78
C ARG A 110 4.88 15.65 15.24
N TYR A 111 5.46 14.74 14.47
CA TYR A 111 5.34 13.31 14.71
C TYR A 111 6.74 12.68 14.82
N GLU A 112 7.04 12.08 15.96
CA GLU A 112 8.34 11.46 16.23
C GLU A 112 8.72 10.38 15.21
N ARG A 113 7.74 9.61 14.75
CA ARG A 113 7.96 8.52 13.80
C ARG A 113 8.13 8.98 12.34
N MET A 114 7.77 10.23 12.04
CA MET A 114 7.88 10.77 10.69
C MET A 114 9.30 11.29 10.45
N LYS A 115 10.11 10.51 9.75
CA LYS A 115 11.52 10.81 9.50
C LYS A 115 11.75 11.32 8.07
N PRO A 116 12.84 12.07 7.83
CA PRO A 116 13.30 12.33 6.46
C PRO A 116 13.56 11.00 5.73
N LEU A 117 13.15 10.93 4.48
CA LEU A 117 13.38 9.79 3.59
C LEU A 117 14.45 10.14 2.55
N LYS A 118 15.18 9.15 2.04
CA LYS A 118 16.17 9.33 0.95
C LYS A 118 15.53 9.69 -0.39
N LYS A 119 14.30 9.21 -0.62
CA LYS A 119 13.46 9.52 -1.78
C LYS A 119 12.11 10.05 -1.30
N THR A 120 11.35 10.65 -2.21
CA THR A 120 9.95 11.02 -1.93
C THR A 120 9.06 9.77 -1.87
N ILE A 121 7.87 9.89 -1.28
CA ILE A 121 6.87 8.80 -1.28
C ILE A 121 6.51 8.42 -2.72
N ALA A 122 6.36 9.42 -3.60
CA ALA A 122 6.08 9.19 -5.01
C ALA A 122 7.19 8.40 -5.72
N GLU A 123 8.45 8.70 -5.43
CA GLU A 123 9.58 7.95 -5.99
C GLU A 123 9.62 6.51 -5.49
N TYR A 124 9.30 6.25 -4.21
CA TYR A 124 9.19 4.88 -3.70
C TYR A 124 8.02 4.11 -4.33
N LEU A 125 6.87 4.75 -4.51
CA LEU A 125 5.75 4.12 -5.21
C LEU A 125 6.13 3.72 -6.65
N LYS A 126 6.92 4.53 -7.34
CA LYS A 126 7.41 4.23 -8.71
C LYS A 126 8.51 3.18 -8.78
N THR A 127 9.30 3.00 -7.72
CA THR A 127 10.50 2.14 -7.77
C THR A 127 10.36 0.84 -6.97
N ASN A 128 9.58 0.85 -5.89
CA ASN A 128 9.51 -0.23 -4.92
C ASN A 128 8.11 -0.82 -4.75
N VAL A 129 7.09 -0.23 -5.40
CA VAL A 129 5.72 -0.73 -5.27
C VAL A 129 5.19 -1.19 -6.62
N LEU A 130 4.53 -2.33 -6.60
CA LEU A 130 3.74 -2.89 -7.71
C LEU A 130 2.27 -2.81 -7.33
N VAL A 131 1.41 -2.52 -8.29
CA VAL A 131 -0.05 -2.51 -8.09
C VAL A 131 -0.73 -3.48 -9.03
N THR A 132 -1.85 -4.06 -8.59
CA THR A 132 -2.66 -4.90 -9.46
C THR A 132 -4.01 -4.25 -9.74
N ASN A 133 -4.63 -4.60 -10.87
CA ASN A 133 -5.97 -4.13 -11.20
C ASN A 133 -7.09 -4.99 -10.59
N SER A 134 -6.75 -5.92 -9.67
CA SER A 134 -7.75 -6.70 -8.95
C SER A 134 -8.84 -5.79 -8.39
N GLY A 135 -10.11 -6.14 -8.58
CA GLY A 135 -11.22 -5.35 -8.08
C GLY A 135 -11.44 -3.99 -8.75
N VAL A 136 -10.56 -3.54 -9.65
CA VAL A 136 -10.65 -2.25 -10.37
C VAL A 136 -10.36 -2.47 -11.85
N ALA A 137 -11.21 -3.24 -12.54
CA ALA A 137 -11.13 -3.47 -13.98
C ALA A 137 -11.70 -2.26 -14.75
N TRP A 138 -11.21 -1.06 -14.46
CA TRP A 138 -11.68 0.19 -15.03
C TRP A 138 -10.54 0.90 -15.76
N GLU A 139 -10.65 0.97 -17.10
CA GLU A 139 -9.59 1.48 -17.96
C GLU A 139 -9.03 2.86 -17.55
N PRO A 140 -9.83 3.87 -17.15
CA PRO A 140 -9.27 5.15 -16.71
C PRO A 140 -8.35 5.05 -15.49
N ALA A 141 -8.68 4.19 -14.52
CA ALA A 141 -7.82 3.97 -13.35
C ALA A 141 -6.52 3.27 -13.73
N ILE A 142 -6.60 2.26 -14.60
CA ILE A 142 -5.43 1.54 -15.11
C ILE A 142 -4.50 2.50 -15.83
N LYS A 143 -5.00 3.26 -16.80
CA LYS A 143 -4.21 4.26 -17.55
C LYS A 143 -3.61 5.34 -16.65
N PHE A 144 -4.36 5.81 -15.67
CA PHE A 144 -3.86 6.78 -14.71
C PHE A 144 -2.68 6.20 -13.91
N CYS A 145 -2.81 5.00 -13.37
CA CYS A 145 -1.72 4.36 -12.61
C CYS A 145 -0.49 4.09 -13.49
N GLN A 146 -0.68 3.63 -14.73
CA GLN A 146 0.41 3.47 -15.70
C GLN A 146 1.13 4.78 -15.98
N GLN A 147 0.39 5.87 -16.12
CA GLN A 147 0.96 7.20 -16.38
C GLN A 147 1.76 7.73 -15.19
N VAL A 148 1.28 7.54 -13.95
CA VAL A 148 1.89 8.18 -12.77
C VAL A 148 2.91 7.30 -12.07
N MET A 149 2.81 5.96 -12.20
CA MET A 149 3.74 5.03 -11.58
C MET A 149 4.74 4.42 -12.56
N GLY A 150 4.31 4.18 -13.80
CA GLY A 150 5.01 3.43 -14.83
C GLY A 150 4.20 2.22 -15.29
N GLU A 151 4.27 1.89 -16.58
CA GLU A 151 3.54 0.74 -17.14
C GLU A 151 4.00 -0.60 -16.52
N ASP A 152 5.29 -0.71 -16.23
CA ASP A 152 5.94 -1.85 -15.59
C ASP A 152 5.58 -2.02 -14.10
N ARG A 153 4.87 -1.07 -13.52
CA ARG A 153 4.41 -1.11 -12.12
C ARG A 153 2.98 -1.62 -11.97
N VAL A 154 2.24 -1.78 -13.07
CA VAL A 154 0.84 -2.19 -13.06
C VAL A 154 0.73 -3.63 -13.57
N MET A 155 0.24 -4.53 -12.74
CA MET A 155 0.10 -5.94 -13.03
C MET A 155 -1.38 -6.33 -13.18
N TYR A 156 -1.63 -7.37 -13.98
CA TYR A 156 -2.96 -7.95 -14.10
C TYR A 156 -3.25 -8.92 -12.95
N ALA A 157 -4.42 -8.78 -12.33
CA ALA A 157 -4.99 -9.74 -11.40
C ALA A 157 -6.52 -9.62 -11.41
N MET A 158 -7.22 -10.73 -11.18
CA MET A 158 -8.67 -10.81 -11.38
C MET A 158 -9.47 -10.91 -10.07
N ASP A 159 -8.80 -10.95 -8.94
CA ASP A 159 -9.41 -11.11 -7.61
C ASP A 159 -10.32 -12.35 -7.46
N TYR A 160 -10.01 -13.41 -8.23
CA TYR A 160 -10.78 -14.65 -8.16
C TYR A 160 -10.65 -15.33 -6.79
N PRO A 161 -11.74 -15.82 -6.18
CA PRO A 161 -13.12 -15.89 -6.71
C PRO A 161 -14.01 -14.71 -6.26
N TYR A 162 -13.49 -13.71 -5.60
CA TYR A 162 -14.28 -12.65 -4.94
C TYR A 162 -14.91 -11.67 -5.92
N GLN A 163 -14.21 -11.33 -6.99
CA GLN A 163 -14.67 -10.35 -7.97
C GLN A 163 -14.40 -10.83 -9.41
N TYR A 164 -14.92 -12.02 -9.73
CA TYR A 164 -14.80 -12.55 -11.09
C TYR A 164 -15.97 -12.11 -11.96
N VAL A 165 -15.67 -11.35 -13.00
CA VAL A 165 -16.61 -11.00 -14.07
C VAL A 165 -16.00 -11.47 -15.40
N PRO A 166 -16.61 -12.43 -16.15
CA PRO A 166 -16.02 -12.96 -17.39
C PRO A 166 -15.67 -11.91 -18.44
N GLN A 167 -16.35 -10.76 -18.42
CA GLN A 167 -16.13 -9.64 -19.36
C GLN A 167 -14.89 -8.80 -19.04
N GLU A 168 -14.26 -9.02 -17.90
CA GLU A 168 -13.04 -8.30 -17.45
C GLU A 168 -11.74 -9.05 -17.78
N VAL A 169 -11.86 -10.21 -18.45
CA VAL A 169 -10.74 -11.08 -18.83
C VAL A 169 -10.21 -10.73 -20.21
#